data_9bdeedb6cbe92f31ec618e49c454373d
#
_entry.id   9bdeedb6cbe92f31ec618e49c454373d
#
_cell.length_a   1.000
_cell.length_b   1.000
_cell.length_c   1.000
_cell.angle_alpha   90.00
_cell.angle_beta   90.00
_cell.angle_gamma   90.00
#
_symmetry.space_group_name_H-M   'P 1'
#
loop_
_entity.id
_entity.type
_entity.pdbx_description
1 polymer ?
#
loop_
_entity_poly.entity_id
_entity_poly.type
_entity_poly.pdbx_seq_one_letter_code
_entity_poly.pdbx_strand_id
1 'polypeptide(L)'
;EEKRRTGQSAYNLLFEQFNQYGLGALVAPLQGFIVEGLSPAEFTLRLRDTDAYKKRFTANAQRIQKGLRALSEAEYINLEDQYQDVMRRYGLPESYYTRGDMGRQEGFEKFIGGDVSPVELEDRIQTGQRRVLNAAPQVKDALTQYYGDEISNGDILAYVLDPAKAIENIKRKVTAAEIGGGAMRAGLGVARARAEELGQYGVTGEQAITGFGTIASGLERGRQLSQIYQ
;
A
#
# COMPACT_ATOMS: atom_id res chain seq x y z
N GLU A 1 5.84 48.05 -22.47
CA GLU A 1 7.14 47.49 -22.01
C GLU A 1 7.09 47.13 -20.52
N GLU A 2 6.57 48.00 -19.64
CA GLU A 2 6.52 47.78 -18.21
C GLU A 2 5.74 46.50 -17.81
N LYS A 3 4.54 46.28 -18.36
CA LYS A 3 3.77 45.05 -18.14
C LYS A 3 4.54 43.79 -18.53
N ARG A 4 5.26 43.81 -19.63
CA ARG A 4 6.08 42.70 -20.09
C ARG A 4 7.25 42.40 -19.15
N ARG A 5 7.88 43.45 -18.61
CA ARG A 5 8.95 43.33 -17.60
C ARG A 5 8.44 42.71 -16.30
N THR A 6 7.29 43.19 -15.84
CA THR A 6 6.64 42.65 -14.61
C THR A 6 6.29 41.18 -14.80
N GLY A 7 5.63 40.83 -15.90
CA GLY A 7 5.26 39.46 -16.23
C GLY A 7 6.48 38.55 -16.40
N GLN A 8 7.55 39.01 -17.01
CA GLN A 8 8.78 38.23 -17.18
C GLN A 8 9.46 37.96 -15.84
N SER A 9 9.52 38.93 -14.94
CA SER A 9 10.11 38.75 -13.60
C SER A 9 9.30 37.80 -12.76
N ALA A 10 7.98 37.90 -12.79
CA ALA A 10 7.06 37.04 -12.09
C ALA A 10 7.13 35.58 -12.59
N TYR A 11 7.16 35.39 -13.88
CA TYR A 11 7.33 34.11 -14.54
C TYR A 11 8.66 33.44 -14.14
N ASN A 12 9.76 34.15 -14.24
CA ASN A 12 11.09 33.62 -13.92
C ASN A 12 11.17 33.18 -12.46
N LEU A 13 10.65 33.98 -11.55
CA LEU A 13 10.61 33.64 -10.12
C LEU A 13 9.84 32.33 -9.89
N LEU A 14 8.67 32.18 -10.48
CA LEU A 14 7.85 30.98 -10.36
C LEU A 14 8.54 29.79 -11.01
N PHE A 15 9.12 29.96 -12.19
CA PHE A 15 9.84 28.90 -12.89
C PHE A 15 11.02 28.39 -12.07
N GLU A 16 11.85 29.27 -11.51
CA GLU A 16 12.98 28.90 -10.66
C GLU A 16 12.52 28.13 -9.42
N GLN A 17 11.47 28.60 -8.76
CA GLN A 17 10.90 27.95 -7.57
C GLN A 17 10.44 26.51 -7.89
N PHE A 18 9.71 26.30 -8.97
CA PHE A 18 9.24 24.97 -9.35
C PHE A 18 10.36 24.08 -9.91
N ASN A 19 11.32 24.69 -10.61
CA ASN A 19 12.44 23.94 -11.16
C ASN A 19 13.35 23.34 -10.08
N GLN A 20 13.43 23.95 -8.89
CA GLN A 20 14.12 23.37 -7.74
C GLN A 20 13.53 22.02 -7.32
N TYR A 21 12.25 21.79 -7.57
CA TYR A 21 11.55 20.53 -7.33
C TYR A 21 11.52 19.60 -8.56
N GLY A 22 12.19 19.96 -9.66
CA GLY A 22 12.08 19.22 -10.91
C GLY A 22 10.74 19.42 -11.64
N LEU A 23 9.98 20.45 -11.28
CA LEU A 23 8.63 20.72 -11.77
C LEU A 23 8.56 21.93 -12.73
N GLY A 24 9.68 22.38 -13.29
CA GLY A 24 9.71 23.48 -14.23
C GLY A 24 8.78 23.28 -15.44
N ALA A 25 8.57 22.05 -15.88
CA ALA A 25 7.66 21.71 -16.96
C ALA A 25 6.20 22.08 -16.68
N LEU A 26 5.78 22.19 -15.41
CA LEU A 26 4.45 22.67 -15.05
C LEU A 26 4.28 24.16 -15.33
N VAL A 27 5.34 24.93 -15.17
CA VAL A 27 5.33 26.39 -15.32
C VAL A 27 5.55 26.83 -16.76
N ALA A 28 6.30 26.06 -17.55
CA ALA A 28 6.67 26.39 -18.93
C ALA A 28 5.47 26.81 -19.81
N PRO A 29 4.29 26.16 -19.76
CA PRO A 29 3.15 26.58 -20.58
C PRO A 29 2.62 27.99 -20.26
N LEU A 30 2.94 28.55 -19.07
CA LEU A 30 2.49 29.86 -18.64
C LEU A 30 3.30 31.02 -19.29
N GLN A 31 4.35 30.70 -20.03
CA GLN A 31 5.18 31.70 -20.69
C GLN A 31 4.36 32.65 -21.60
N GLY A 32 3.28 32.17 -22.20
CA GLY A 32 2.38 32.98 -23.02
C GLY A 32 1.72 34.14 -22.27
N PHE A 33 1.58 34.07 -20.95
CA PHE A 33 0.94 35.08 -20.11
C PHE A 33 1.88 36.23 -19.68
N ILE A 34 3.16 36.16 -20.02
CA ILE A 34 4.15 37.21 -19.70
C ILE A 34 3.70 38.58 -20.22
N VAL A 35 3.09 38.61 -21.39
CA VAL A 35 2.62 39.86 -22.04
C VAL A 35 1.44 40.50 -21.30
N GLU A 36 0.72 39.75 -20.48
CA GLU A 36 -0.40 40.25 -19.68
C GLU A 36 0.09 41.05 -18.46
N GLY A 37 1.35 40.90 -18.06
CA GLY A 37 1.94 41.59 -16.94
C GLY A 37 1.44 41.12 -15.58
N LEU A 38 1.14 39.81 -15.48
CA LEU A 38 0.66 39.18 -14.27
C LEU A 38 1.68 39.31 -13.13
N SER A 39 1.19 39.51 -11.91
CA SER A 39 1.96 39.44 -10.68
C SER A 39 2.34 37.97 -10.35
N PRO A 40 3.32 37.73 -9.47
CA PRO A 40 3.66 36.36 -9.03
C PRO A 40 2.46 35.59 -8.44
N ALA A 41 1.58 36.27 -7.71
CA ALA A 41 0.38 35.66 -7.13
C ALA A 41 -0.60 35.23 -8.25
N GLU A 42 -0.81 36.05 -9.27
CA GLU A 42 -1.67 35.73 -10.40
C GLU A 42 -1.12 34.57 -11.23
N PHE A 43 0.19 34.53 -11.48
CA PHE A 43 0.83 33.37 -12.12
C PHE A 43 0.63 32.09 -11.30
N THR A 44 0.78 32.16 -9.99
CA THR A 44 0.55 31.01 -9.09
C THR A 44 -0.89 30.51 -9.17
N LEU A 45 -1.87 31.41 -9.19
CA LEU A 45 -3.28 31.04 -9.36
C LEU A 45 -3.53 30.37 -10.72
N ARG A 46 -2.98 30.93 -11.79
CA ARG A 46 -3.07 30.34 -13.15
C ARG A 46 -2.45 28.96 -13.20
N LEU A 47 -1.29 28.77 -12.58
CA LEU A 47 -0.61 27.49 -12.52
C LEU A 47 -1.48 26.44 -11.81
N ARG A 48 -1.99 26.77 -10.63
CA ARG A 48 -2.82 25.85 -9.81
C ARG A 48 -4.13 25.48 -10.47
N ASP A 49 -4.60 26.27 -11.43
CA ASP A 49 -5.80 25.97 -12.20
C ASP A 49 -5.55 25.05 -13.40
N THR A 50 -4.31 24.83 -13.80
CA THR A 50 -3.97 23.92 -14.90
C THR A 50 -4.26 22.46 -14.54
N ASP A 51 -4.68 21.68 -15.54
CA ASP A 51 -4.91 20.23 -15.38
C ASP A 51 -3.62 19.49 -14.99
N ALA A 52 -2.48 19.90 -15.53
CA ALA A 52 -1.19 19.32 -15.22
C ALA A 52 -0.84 19.48 -13.73
N TYR A 53 -1.05 20.67 -13.17
CA TYR A 53 -0.86 20.90 -11.73
C TYR A 53 -1.83 20.08 -10.87
N LYS A 54 -3.11 20.10 -11.23
CA LYS A 54 -4.15 19.33 -10.51
C LYS A 54 -3.85 17.84 -10.53
N LYS A 55 -3.35 17.32 -11.65
CA LYS A 55 -2.92 15.93 -11.79
C LYS A 55 -1.70 15.61 -10.91
N ARG A 56 -0.69 16.51 -10.87
CA ARG A 56 0.53 16.30 -10.06
C ARG A 56 0.21 16.29 -8.56
N PHE A 57 -0.70 17.12 -8.11
CA PHE A 57 -1.07 17.32 -6.71
C PHE A 57 -2.51 16.85 -6.41
N THR A 58 -2.92 15.75 -7.02
CA THR A 58 -4.30 15.23 -6.98
C THR A 58 -4.86 15.08 -5.57
N ALA A 59 -4.05 14.65 -4.60
CA ALA A 59 -4.49 14.43 -3.24
C ALA A 59 -4.96 15.72 -2.53
N ASN A 60 -4.53 16.89 -2.99
CA ASN A 60 -5.01 18.16 -2.43
C ASN A 60 -6.52 18.36 -2.65
N ALA A 61 -7.07 17.91 -3.79
CA ALA A 61 -8.51 17.95 -4.02
C ALA A 61 -9.27 17.06 -3.02
N GLN A 62 -8.74 15.87 -2.74
CA GLN A 62 -9.32 14.96 -1.73
C GLN A 62 -9.26 15.55 -0.33
N ARG A 63 -8.16 16.23 0.03
CA ARG A 63 -8.01 16.92 1.31
C ARG A 63 -9.07 18.01 1.49
N ILE A 64 -9.25 18.86 0.50
CA ILE A 64 -10.25 19.94 0.51
C ILE A 64 -11.67 19.35 0.67
N GLN A 65 -12.00 18.28 -0.06
CA GLN A 65 -13.29 17.61 0.05
C GLN A 65 -13.58 17.08 1.47
N LYS A 66 -12.52 16.72 2.20
CA LYS A 66 -12.60 16.26 3.60
C LYS A 66 -12.53 17.40 4.63
N GLY A 67 -12.53 18.64 4.19
CA GLY A 67 -12.41 19.81 5.08
C GLY A 67 -10.98 20.07 5.58
N LEU A 68 -9.97 19.43 5.01
CA LEU A 68 -8.56 19.65 5.31
C LEU A 68 -8.00 20.74 4.40
N ARG A 69 -6.97 21.45 4.86
CA ARG A 69 -6.27 22.40 3.99
C ARG A 69 -5.50 21.67 2.89
N ALA A 70 -5.36 22.33 1.74
CA ALA A 70 -4.39 21.90 0.74
C ALA A 70 -2.97 22.04 1.30
N LEU A 71 -2.09 21.11 0.93
CA LEU A 71 -0.66 21.20 1.20
C LEU A 71 0.00 22.11 0.16
N SER A 72 1.03 22.85 0.59
CA SER A 72 1.93 23.48 -0.36
C SER A 72 2.69 22.43 -1.18
N GLU A 73 3.27 22.85 -2.28
CA GLU A 73 4.07 21.97 -3.15
C GLU A 73 5.23 21.33 -2.37
N ALA A 74 5.91 22.13 -1.54
CA ALA A 74 7.01 21.65 -0.70
C ALA A 74 6.55 20.64 0.36
N GLU A 75 5.44 20.90 1.05
CA GLU A 75 4.86 19.97 2.03
C GLU A 75 4.45 18.65 1.38
N TYR A 76 3.83 18.72 0.20
CA TYR A 76 3.38 17.54 -0.55
C TYR A 76 4.56 16.65 -0.96
N ILE A 77 5.59 17.23 -1.57
CA ILE A 77 6.78 16.51 -2.01
C ILE A 77 7.55 15.94 -0.82
N ASN A 78 7.68 16.70 0.26
CA ASN A 78 8.34 16.21 1.48
C ASN A 78 7.61 15.01 2.10
N LEU A 79 6.27 14.98 2.07
CA LEU A 79 5.51 13.80 2.48
C LEU A 79 5.76 12.60 1.58
N GLU A 80 5.79 12.80 0.25
CA GLU A 80 6.14 11.73 -0.70
C GLU A 80 7.51 11.14 -0.40
N ASP A 81 8.52 11.98 -0.14
CA ASP A 81 9.87 11.55 0.20
C ASP A 81 9.90 10.76 1.51
N GLN A 82 9.22 11.24 2.55
CA GLN A 82 9.14 10.55 3.84
C GLN A 82 8.42 9.20 3.73
N TYR A 83 7.32 9.10 2.99
CA TYR A 83 6.64 7.83 2.74
C TYR A 83 7.53 6.85 1.99
N GLN A 84 8.26 7.33 0.98
CA GLN A 84 9.21 6.51 0.23
C GLN A 84 10.31 5.94 1.13
N ASP A 85 10.86 6.76 2.03
CA ASP A 85 11.88 6.35 2.98
C ASP A 85 11.36 5.29 3.96
N VAL A 86 10.14 5.46 4.46
CA VAL A 86 9.48 4.47 5.30
C VAL A 86 9.28 3.16 4.53
N MET A 87 8.74 3.21 3.33
CA MET A 87 8.49 2.03 2.49
C MET A 87 9.79 1.26 2.19
N ARG A 88 10.87 1.96 1.83
CA ARG A 88 12.19 1.36 1.60
C ARG A 88 12.75 0.70 2.84
N ARG A 89 12.68 1.36 3.99
CA ARG A 89 13.21 0.87 5.26
C ARG A 89 12.57 -0.46 5.67
N TYR A 90 11.31 -0.65 5.35
CA TYR A 90 10.56 -1.87 5.66
C TYR A 90 10.51 -2.88 4.50
N GLY A 91 11.25 -2.65 3.42
CA GLY A 91 11.38 -3.59 2.30
C GLY A 91 10.09 -3.78 1.48
N LEU A 92 9.24 -2.76 1.42
CA LEU A 92 8.03 -2.82 0.60
C LEU A 92 8.38 -2.69 -0.90
N PRO A 93 7.50 -3.19 -1.81
CA PRO A 93 7.80 -3.23 -3.24
C PRO A 93 8.07 -1.85 -3.83
N GLU A 94 9.14 -1.72 -4.59
CA GLU A 94 9.54 -0.47 -5.24
C GLU A 94 8.48 0.05 -6.22
N SER A 95 7.74 -0.86 -6.87
CA SER A 95 6.64 -0.52 -7.77
C SER A 95 5.58 0.38 -7.13
N TYR A 96 5.48 0.36 -5.79
CA TYR A 96 4.48 1.15 -5.07
C TYR A 96 4.87 2.62 -4.90
N TYR A 97 6.15 2.93 -4.89
CA TYR A 97 6.68 4.28 -4.77
C TYR A 97 7.49 4.73 -6.00
N THR A 98 7.26 4.08 -7.14
CA THR A 98 7.83 4.51 -8.42
C THR A 98 7.33 5.90 -8.78
N ARG A 99 8.25 6.76 -9.17
CA ARG A 99 7.95 8.11 -9.65
C ARG A 99 7.56 8.06 -11.12
N GLY A 100 6.36 8.53 -11.41
CA GLY A 100 5.86 8.70 -12.77
C GLY A 100 6.18 10.08 -13.35
N ASP A 101 5.31 10.53 -14.23
CA ASP A 101 5.41 11.84 -14.88
C ASP A 101 5.52 12.98 -13.84
N MET A 102 6.49 13.89 -14.04
CA MET A 102 6.82 14.97 -13.10
C MET A 102 7.01 14.52 -11.64
N GLY A 103 7.50 13.32 -11.43
CA GLY A 103 7.75 12.77 -10.10
C GLY A 103 6.50 12.36 -9.31
N ARG A 104 5.33 12.28 -9.95
CA ARG A 104 4.08 11.85 -9.33
C ARG A 104 4.19 10.44 -8.78
N GLN A 105 3.75 10.23 -7.54
CA GLN A 105 3.73 8.94 -6.87
C GLN A 105 2.27 8.56 -6.53
N GLU A 106 1.60 7.90 -7.46
CA GLU A 106 0.17 7.54 -7.35
C GLU A 106 -0.14 6.71 -6.10
N GLY A 107 0.79 5.83 -5.70
CA GLY A 107 0.64 5.00 -4.52
C GLY A 107 0.47 5.80 -3.21
N PHE A 108 0.94 7.04 -3.16
CA PHE A 108 0.89 7.88 -1.96
C PHE A 108 -0.31 8.83 -1.90
N GLU A 109 -1.01 9.03 -3.00
CA GLU A 109 -2.13 9.98 -3.08
C GLU A 109 -3.21 9.69 -2.04
N LYS A 110 -3.50 8.42 -1.81
CA LYS A 110 -4.49 7.99 -0.81
C LYS A 110 -4.07 8.32 0.63
N PHE A 111 -2.77 8.23 0.94
CA PHE A 111 -2.24 8.61 2.25
C PHE A 111 -2.29 10.11 2.46
N ILE A 112 -1.83 10.88 1.49
CA ILE A 112 -1.86 12.35 1.53
C ILE A 112 -3.31 12.85 1.64
N GLY A 113 -4.20 12.34 0.81
CA GLY A 113 -5.64 12.66 0.82
C GLY A 113 -6.36 12.20 2.08
N GLY A 114 -5.82 11.21 2.79
CA GLY A 114 -6.31 10.69 4.06
C GLY A 114 -5.69 11.32 5.29
N ASP A 115 -4.79 12.30 5.14
CA ASP A 115 -4.03 12.95 6.22
C ASP A 115 -3.21 11.98 7.07
N VAL A 116 -2.73 10.90 6.46
CA VAL A 116 -1.87 9.91 7.13
C VAL A 116 -0.49 10.50 7.32
N SER A 117 0.00 10.55 8.56
CA SER A 117 1.36 11.00 8.82
C SER A 117 2.39 9.89 8.48
N PRO A 118 3.67 10.24 8.22
CA PRO A 118 4.72 9.23 8.03
C PRO A 118 4.86 8.27 9.21
N VAL A 119 4.67 8.76 10.43
CA VAL A 119 4.70 7.95 11.67
C VAL A 119 3.52 6.95 11.69
N GLU A 120 2.33 7.41 11.32
CA GLU A 120 1.16 6.52 11.22
C GLU A 120 1.35 5.47 10.15
N LEU A 121 1.92 5.83 8.99
CA LEU A 121 2.26 4.88 7.93
C LEU A 121 3.22 3.80 8.45
N GLU A 122 4.28 4.22 9.16
CA GLU A 122 5.25 3.33 9.78
C GLU A 122 4.60 2.36 10.77
N ASP A 123 3.75 2.85 11.66
CA ASP A 123 3.02 2.03 12.63
C ASP A 123 2.10 1.01 11.95
N ARG A 124 1.40 1.40 10.90
CA ARG A 124 0.57 0.49 10.09
C ARG A 124 1.40 -0.63 9.47
N ILE A 125 2.57 -0.30 8.89
CA ILE A 125 3.49 -1.29 8.31
C ILE A 125 3.99 -2.25 9.38
N GLN A 126 4.48 -1.75 10.51
CA GLN A 126 4.97 -2.57 11.62
C GLN A 126 3.88 -3.51 12.16
N THR A 127 2.66 -3.02 12.28
CA THR A 127 1.53 -3.83 12.75
C THR A 127 1.20 -4.95 11.77
N GLY A 128 1.18 -4.66 10.48
CA GLY A 128 1.02 -5.68 9.43
C GLY A 128 2.12 -6.74 9.47
N GLN A 129 3.38 -6.30 9.54
CA GLN A 129 4.53 -7.21 9.63
C GLN A 129 4.50 -8.09 10.89
N ARG A 130 4.20 -7.53 12.06
CA ARG A 130 4.11 -8.31 13.32
C ARG A 130 3.05 -9.40 13.25
N ARG A 131 1.91 -9.17 12.62
CA ARG A 131 0.86 -10.17 12.45
C ARG A 131 1.31 -11.36 11.61
N VAL A 132 2.11 -11.12 10.58
CA VAL A 132 2.67 -12.18 9.72
C VAL A 132 3.84 -12.89 10.42
N LEU A 133 4.74 -12.14 11.06
CA LEU A 133 5.96 -12.68 11.67
C LEU A 133 5.72 -13.48 12.96
N ASN A 134 4.66 -13.17 13.71
CA ASN A 134 4.34 -13.84 14.98
C ASN A 134 3.47 -15.09 14.80
N ALA A 135 3.18 -15.51 13.57
CA ALA A 135 2.49 -16.75 13.31
C ALA A 135 3.33 -17.96 13.73
N ALA A 136 2.67 -19.06 14.18
CA ALA A 136 3.35 -20.31 14.50
C ALA A 136 4.13 -20.87 13.30
N PRO A 137 5.25 -21.60 13.48
CA PRO A 137 6.07 -22.10 12.37
C PRO A 137 5.27 -22.82 11.28
N GLN A 138 4.35 -23.71 11.67
CA GLN A 138 3.51 -24.45 10.72
C GLN A 138 2.56 -23.53 9.94
N VAL A 139 2.11 -22.44 10.54
CA VAL A 139 1.31 -21.43 9.88
C VAL A 139 2.17 -20.66 8.86
N LYS A 140 3.41 -20.33 9.21
CA LYS A 140 4.36 -19.70 8.28
C LYS A 140 4.66 -20.60 7.08
N ASP A 141 4.91 -21.88 7.31
CA ASP A 141 5.16 -22.86 6.26
C ASP A 141 3.94 -22.97 5.32
N ALA A 142 2.75 -23.07 5.87
CA ALA A 142 1.50 -23.13 5.10
C ALA A 142 1.23 -21.80 4.36
N LEU A 143 1.51 -20.65 5.00
CA LEU A 143 1.42 -19.34 4.36
C LEU A 143 2.36 -19.25 3.16
N THR A 144 3.61 -19.65 3.32
CA THR A 144 4.61 -19.67 2.24
C THR A 144 4.21 -20.64 1.13
N GLN A 145 3.72 -21.82 1.47
CA GLN A 145 3.28 -22.82 0.49
C GLN A 145 2.03 -22.38 -0.29
N TYR A 146 1.08 -21.74 0.37
CA TYR A 146 -0.19 -21.35 -0.25
C TYR A 146 -0.11 -20.04 -1.03
N TYR A 147 0.67 -19.10 -0.56
CA TYR A 147 0.65 -17.72 -1.05
C TYR A 147 2.02 -17.17 -1.46
N GLY A 148 3.11 -17.93 -1.17
CA GLY A 148 4.47 -17.52 -1.52
C GLY A 148 4.83 -16.15 -0.95
N ASP A 149 5.57 -15.37 -1.73
CA ASP A 149 6.00 -14.03 -1.35
C ASP A 149 4.87 -12.97 -1.36
N GLU A 150 3.70 -13.32 -1.88
CA GLU A 150 2.54 -12.40 -1.92
C GLU A 150 2.09 -11.94 -0.53
N ILE A 151 2.30 -12.77 0.52
CA ILE A 151 1.94 -12.41 1.88
C ILE A 151 2.90 -11.40 2.51
N SER A 152 4.18 -11.42 2.19
CA SER A 152 5.14 -10.56 2.87
C SER A 152 4.97 -9.08 2.52
N ASN A 153 4.60 -8.77 1.28
CA ASN A 153 4.57 -7.40 0.79
C ASN A 153 3.17 -6.93 0.35
N GLY A 154 2.42 -7.76 -0.38
CA GLY A 154 1.10 -7.37 -0.90
C GLY A 154 0.04 -7.20 0.20
N ASP A 155 0.00 -8.09 1.17
CA ASP A 155 -0.97 -8.01 2.26
C ASP A 155 -0.61 -6.94 3.29
N ILE A 156 0.69 -6.72 3.56
CA ILE A 156 1.15 -5.61 4.39
C ILE A 156 0.75 -4.30 3.73
N LEU A 157 0.97 -4.17 2.43
CA LEU A 157 0.60 -3.00 1.67
C LEU A 157 -0.92 -2.78 1.65
N ALA A 158 -1.70 -3.85 1.46
CA ALA A 158 -3.16 -3.78 1.54
C ALA A 158 -3.64 -3.33 2.93
N TYR A 159 -3.00 -3.82 4.01
CA TYR A 159 -3.28 -3.39 5.38
C TYR A 159 -2.96 -1.91 5.60
N VAL A 160 -1.87 -1.43 5.03
CA VAL A 160 -1.47 -0.03 5.10
C VAL A 160 -2.47 0.87 4.38
N LEU A 161 -2.98 0.43 3.22
CA LEU A 161 -3.91 1.18 2.38
C LEU A 161 -5.32 1.26 2.94
N ASP A 162 -5.84 0.15 3.42
CA ASP A 162 -7.20 0.02 3.93
C ASP A 162 -7.23 -1.01 5.06
N PRO A 163 -6.89 -0.59 6.30
CA PRO A 163 -6.78 -1.50 7.44
C PRO A 163 -8.03 -2.35 7.68
N ALA A 164 -9.21 -1.79 7.45
CA ALA A 164 -10.47 -2.49 7.70
C ALA A 164 -10.70 -3.65 6.72
N LYS A 165 -10.47 -3.42 5.43
CA LYS A 165 -10.59 -4.48 4.40
C LYS A 165 -9.44 -5.48 4.45
N ALA A 166 -8.23 -5.00 4.70
CA ALA A 166 -7.06 -5.87 4.72
C ALA A 166 -7.04 -6.80 5.92
N ILE A 167 -7.56 -6.38 7.08
CA ILE A 167 -7.71 -7.25 8.25
C ILE A 167 -8.52 -8.50 7.90
N GLU A 168 -9.62 -8.37 7.22
CA GLU A 168 -10.45 -9.52 6.84
C GLU A 168 -9.72 -10.44 5.84
N ASN A 169 -8.97 -9.87 4.91
CA ASN A 169 -8.17 -10.65 3.96
C ASN A 169 -7.02 -11.39 4.66
N ILE A 170 -6.28 -10.70 5.53
CA ILE A 170 -5.20 -11.30 6.33
C ILE A 170 -5.75 -12.39 7.25
N LYS A 171 -6.87 -12.15 7.93
CA LYS A 171 -7.52 -13.15 8.76
C LYS A 171 -7.88 -14.40 7.96
N ARG A 172 -8.48 -14.27 6.78
CA ARG A 172 -8.83 -15.42 5.92
C ARG A 172 -7.60 -16.22 5.53
N LYS A 173 -6.52 -15.55 5.11
CA LYS A 173 -5.27 -16.22 4.73
C LYS A 173 -4.60 -16.91 5.91
N VAL A 174 -4.56 -16.27 7.08
CA VAL A 174 -4.01 -16.86 8.31
C VAL A 174 -4.86 -18.08 8.75
N THR A 175 -6.18 -17.96 8.74
CA THR A 175 -7.08 -19.09 9.07
C THR A 175 -6.88 -20.26 8.11
N ALA A 176 -6.79 -20.02 6.81
CA ALA A 176 -6.50 -21.07 5.82
C ALA A 176 -5.13 -21.74 6.09
N ALA A 177 -4.12 -20.94 6.43
CA ALA A 177 -2.78 -21.45 6.75
C ALA A 177 -2.75 -22.22 8.08
N GLU A 178 -3.52 -21.81 9.09
CA GLU A 178 -3.69 -22.56 10.34
C GLU A 178 -4.35 -23.93 10.11
N ILE A 179 -5.36 -23.97 9.23
CA ILE A 179 -6.02 -25.22 8.81
C ILE A 179 -5.01 -26.12 8.09
N GLY A 180 -4.25 -25.57 7.13
CA GLY A 180 -3.21 -26.30 6.42
C GLY A 180 -2.08 -26.78 7.34
N GLY A 181 -1.63 -25.95 8.26
CA GLY A 181 -0.65 -26.30 9.28
C GLY A 181 -1.14 -27.40 10.24
N GLY A 182 -2.43 -27.39 10.57
CA GLY A 182 -3.08 -28.46 11.32
C GLY A 182 -3.05 -29.81 10.60
N ALA A 183 -3.32 -29.79 9.29
CA ALA A 183 -3.22 -30.98 8.44
C ALA A 183 -1.77 -31.51 8.37
N MET A 184 -0.79 -30.62 8.18
CA MET A 184 0.63 -30.99 8.13
C MET A 184 1.11 -31.65 9.43
N ARG A 185 0.67 -31.17 10.61
CA ARG A 185 0.99 -31.81 11.88
C ARG A 185 0.46 -33.23 11.99
N ALA A 186 -0.67 -33.50 11.37
CA ALA A 186 -1.27 -34.83 11.30
C ALA A 186 -0.68 -35.72 10.19
N GLY A 187 0.36 -35.26 9.49
CA GLY A 187 0.94 -35.96 8.36
C GLY A 187 0.04 -35.98 7.11
N LEU A 188 -0.90 -35.05 7.05
CA LEU A 188 -1.87 -34.94 5.94
C LEU A 188 -1.58 -33.64 5.16
N GLY A 189 -1.90 -33.65 3.87
CA GLY A 189 -1.86 -32.47 3.01
C GLY A 189 -3.26 -31.93 2.74
N VAL A 190 -3.42 -30.61 2.77
CA VAL A 190 -4.65 -29.92 2.35
C VAL A 190 -4.28 -28.87 1.31
N ALA A 191 -4.96 -28.87 0.19
CA ALA A 191 -4.79 -27.84 -0.83
C ALA A 191 -5.33 -26.48 -0.35
N ARG A 192 -4.68 -25.39 -0.78
CA ARG A 192 -5.06 -24.01 -0.43
C ARG A 192 -6.56 -23.75 -0.56
N ALA A 193 -7.13 -24.06 -1.75
CA ALA A 193 -8.55 -23.82 -2.03
C ALA A 193 -9.46 -24.49 -1.00
N ARG A 194 -9.11 -25.71 -0.56
CA ARG A 194 -9.89 -26.45 0.46
C ARG A 194 -9.72 -25.86 1.83
N ALA A 195 -8.53 -25.39 2.18
CA ALA A 195 -8.29 -24.71 3.44
C ALA A 195 -9.04 -23.37 3.53
N GLU A 196 -9.05 -22.61 2.45
CA GLU A 196 -9.83 -21.36 2.34
C GLU A 196 -11.34 -21.63 2.46
N GLU A 197 -11.85 -22.67 1.80
CA GLU A 197 -13.25 -23.09 1.87
C GLU A 197 -13.65 -23.47 3.30
N LEU A 198 -12.84 -24.29 3.97
CA LEU A 198 -13.08 -24.68 5.38
C LEU A 198 -13.10 -23.45 6.29
N GLY A 199 -12.20 -22.50 6.10
CA GLY A 199 -12.19 -21.24 6.83
C GLY A 199 -13.45 -20.41 6.59
N GLN A 200 -13.99 -20.40 5.37
CA GLN A 200 -15.25 -19.72 5.06
C GLN A 200 -16.47 -20.37 5.77
N TYR A 201 -16.43 -21.68 5.98
CA TYR A 201 -17.44 -22.39 6.77
C TYR A 201 -17.25 -22.26 8.30
N GLY A 202 -16.31 -21.43 8.74
CA GLY A 202 -16.06 -21.13 10.15
C GLY A 202 -15.20 -22.15 10.88
N VAL A 203 -14.51 -23.04 10.15
CA VAL A 203 -13.54 -23.96 10.76
C VAL A 203 -12.34 -23.17 11.27
N THR A 204 -12.01 -23.32 12.54
CA THR A 204 -10.82 -22.71 13.15
C THR A 204 -9.59 -23.61 13.01
N GLY A 205 -8.39 -23.03 13.19
CA GLY A 205 -7.15 -23.79 13.22
C GLY A 205 -7.15 -24.91 14.28
N GLU A 206 -7.69 -24.65 15.47
CA GLU A 206 -7.81 -25.66 16.54
C GLU A 206 -8.74 -26.82 16.17
N GLN A 207 -9.89 -26.52 15.60
CA GLN A 207 -10.83 -27.54 15.10
C GLN A 207 -10.19 -28.36 13.97
N ALA A 208 -9.42 -27.74 13.10
CA ALA A 208 -8.69 -28.43 12.04
C ALA A 208 -7.63 -29.37 12.61
N ILE A 209 -6.84 -28.92 13.60
CA ILE A 209 -5.82 -29.75 14.27
C ILE A 209 -6.47 -31.00 14.86
N THR A 210 -7.57 -30.85 15.62
CA THR A 210 -8.29 -31.94 16.23
C THR A 210 -8.89 -32.88 15.19
N GLY A 211 -9.55 -32.33 14.16
CA GLY A 211 -10.19 -33.13 13.10
C GLY A 211 -9.19 -33.92 12.27
N PHE A 212 -8.10 -33.31 11.85
CA PHE A 212 -7.03 -33.98 11.09
C PHE A 212 -6.29 -35.02 11.93
N GLY A 213 -6.07 -34.77 13.25
CA GLY A 213 -5.52 -35.75 14.17
C GLY A 213 -6.40 -37.00 14.27
N THR A 214 -7.71 -36.83 14.34
CA THR A 214 -8.66 -37.93 14.34
C THR A 214 -8.64 -38.75 13.05
N ILE A 215 -8.59 -38.06 11.90
CA ILE A 215 -8.49 -38.70 10.56
C ILE A 215 -7.19 -39.49 10.46
N ALA A 216 -6.05 -38.89 10.83
CA ALA A 216 -4.75 -39.55 10.79
C ALA A 216 -4.72 -40.82 11.68
N SER A 217 -5.26 -40.76 12.88
CA SER A 217 -5.37 -41.91 13.77
C SER A 217 -6.32 -43.02 13.24
N GLY A 218 -7.36 -42.62 12.52
CA GLY A 218 -8.27 -43.54 11.82
C GLY A 218 -7.60 -44.27 10.64
N LEU A 219 -6.82 -43.54 9.85
CA LEU A 219 -6.04 -44.11 8.73
C LEU A 219 -4.98 -45.09 9.23
N GLU A 220 -4.29 -44.77 10.31
CA GLU A 220 -3.28 -45.68 10.89
C GLU A 220 -3.91 -46.96 11.38
N ARG A 221 -5.04 -46.88 12.11
CA ARG A 221 -5.82 -48.06 12.53
C ARG A 221 -6.32 -48.88 11.33
N GLY A 222 -6.77 -48.25 10.28
CA GLY A 222 -7.18 -48.91 9.05
C GLY A 222 -6.03 -49.67 8.36
N ARG A 223 -4.82 -49.11 8.35
CA ARG A 223 -3.62 -49.79 7.86
C ARG A 223 -3.24 -50.99 8.68
N GLN A 224 -3.27 -50.88 10.03
CA GLN A 224 -2.97 -51.98 10.92
C GLN A 224 -3.98 -53.14 10.75
N LEU A 225 -5.27 -52.82 10.66
CA LEU A 225 -6.29 -53.82 10.36
C LEU A 225 -6.08 -54.50 9.01
N SER A 226 -5.76 -53.77 7.96
CA SER A 226 -5.48 -54.33 6.64
C SER A 226 -4.25 -55.24 6.61
N GLN A 227 -3.25 -55.02 7.46
CA GLN A 227 -2.10 -55.90 7.61
C GLN A 227 -2.42 -57.19 8.38
N ILE A 228 -3.42 -57.19 9.25
CA ILE A 228 -3.82 -58.37 10.01
C ILE A 228 -4.68 -59.34 9.19
N TYR A 229 -5.38 -58.81 8.18
CA TYR A 229 -6.28 -59.59 7.33
C TYR A 229 -5.70 -59.94 5.93
N GLN A 230 -4.40 -59.65 5.70
CA GLN A 230 -3.62 -60.18 4.57
C GLN A 230 -2.82 -61.42 4.98
#